data_46c64635649a534d3d1961f8047f2c9c
#
_entry.id   46c64635649a534d3d1961f8047f2c9c
#
_cell.length_a   1.000
_cell.length_b   1.000
_cell.length_c   1.000
_cell.angle_alpha   90.00
_cell.angle_beta   90.00
_cell.angle_gamma   90.00
#
_symmetry.space_group_name_H-M   'P 1'
#
loop_
_entity.id
_entity.type
_entity.pdbx_description
1 polymer ?
#
loop_
_entity_poly.entity_id
_entity_poly.type
_entity_poly.pdbx_seq_one_letter_code
_entity_poly.pdbx_strand_id
1 'polypeptide(L)'
;TGNFQLFDCIEWEHYSYPNDNLTGNFVVGLAKQVWNGLTTIWAATINADTPGEMRGLSYTRDGGSTWETTLHGERVYNITAHDSIVLASSQAGLWKSHDGENWALYKPAIDTTFMSQSQILTDLVYTSTFDDRDSVLKLWVGTSNGAALSSDIQGSSWTIFQTQYDSTDFYAYPNPFSPLNHNQLEEEG
;
A
#
# COMPACT_ATOMS: atom_id res chain seq x y z
N THR A 1 -33.04 -19.17 36.63
CA THR A 1 -31.85 -18.36 37.03
C THR A 1 -30.79 -18.60 35.97
N GLY A 2 -30.79 -17.76 34.94
CA GLY A 2 -29.76 -17.77 33.90
C GLY A 2 -28.49 -17.14 34.45
N ASN A 3 -27.39 -17.89 34.42
CA ASN A 3 -26.07 -17.35 34.64
C ASN A 3 -25.72 -16.45 33.43
N PHE A 4 -25.79 -15.16 33.64
CA PHE A 4 -25.12 -14.23 32.76
C PHE A 4 -23.63 -14.38 33.02
N GLN A 5 -22.90 -15.01 32.11
CA GLN A 5 -21.44 -14.86 32.08
C GLN A 5 -21.18 -13.39 31.74
N LEU A 6 -20.59 -12.68 32.69
CA LEU A 6 -19.95 -11.41 32.40
C LEU A 6 -18.89 -11.70 31.35
N PHE A 7 -19.01 -11.07 30.19
CA PHE A 7 -17.92 -11.08 29.20
C PHE A 7 -16.72 -10.45 29.92
N ASP A 8 -15.63 -11.19 29.99
CA ASP A 8 -14.36 -10.63 30.47
C ASP A 8 -14.10 -9.38 29.64
N CYS A 9 -13.87 -8.27 30.31
CA CYS A 9 -13.48 -7.05 29.61
C CYS A 9 -12.18 -7.34 28.86
N ILE A 10 -12.17 -7.11 27.56
CA ILE A 10 -10.96 -7.21 26.76
C ILE A 10 -10.01 -6.15 27.28
N GLU A 11 -8.88 -6.58 27.82
CA GLU A 11 -7.80 -5.66 28.17
C GLU A 11 -7.10 -5.24 26.88
N TRP A 12 -7.00 -3.92 26.66
CA TRP A 12 -6.33 -3.33 25.53
C TRP A 12 -4.95 -2.84 25.96
N GLU A 13 -3.90 -3.32 25.29
CA GLU A 13 -2.59 -2.71 25.35
C GLU A 13 -2.52 -1.56 24.36
N HIS A 14 -1.89 -0.48 24.77
CA HIS A 14 -1.84 0.76 24.00
C HIS A 14 -0.39 1.11 23.68
N TYR A 15 -0.08 1.20 22.38
CA TYR A 15 1.24 1.57 21.88
C TYR A 15 1.18 2.93 21.21
N SER A 16 2.13 3.81 21.50
CA SER A 16 2.12 5.18 21.01
C SER A 16 3.52 5.75 20.77
N TYR A 17 3.62 6.69 19.85
CA TYR A 17 4.76 7.59 19.76
C TYR A 17 4.65 8.64 20.88
N PRO A 18 5.75 9.05 21.54
CA PRO A 18 7.11 8.52 21.40
C PRO A 18 7.44 7.36 22.36
N ASN A 19 6.46 6.91 23.18
CA ASN A 19 6.72 6.04 24.33
C ASN A 19 7.17 4.65 23.92
N ASP A 20 6.60 4.10 22.83
CA ASP A 20 6.82 2.73 22.37
C ASP A 20 7.64 2.65 21.09
N ASN A 21 8.34 3.74 20.74
CA ASN A 21 9.19 3.80 19.55
C ASN A 21 8.47 3.51 18.23
N LEU A 22 7.20 3.89 18.12
CA LEU A 22 6.50 3.95 16.83
C LEU A 22 7.02 5.14 16.01
N THR A 23 6.93 5.08 14.68
CA THR A 23 7.25 6.23 13.84
C THR A 23 6.25 7.38 14.03
N GLY A 24 4.98 7.05 14.34
CA GLY A 24 3.93 8.02 14.63
C GLY A 24 2.65 7.34 15.09
N ASN A 25 1.67 8.15 15.53
CA ASN A 25 0.41 7.66 16.12
C ASN A 25 -0.68 7.40 15.07
N PHE A 26 -0.52 7.89 13.84
CA PHE A 26 -1.53 7.69 12.80
C PHE A 26 -1.21 6.43 11.97
N VAL A 27 -1.69 5.28 12.46
CA VAL A 27 -1.49 3.97 11.82
C VAL A 27 -2.53 3.80 10.70
N VAL A 28 -2.07 3.61 9.46
CA VAL A 28 -2.92 3.44 8.26
C VAL A 28 -2.95 2.02 7.73
N GLY A 29 -2.01 1.17 8.14
CA GLY A 29 -1.95 -0.21 7.70
C GLY A 29 -1.27 -1.09 8.73
N LEU A 30 -1.76 -2.32 8.84
CA LEU A 30 -1.19 -3.36 9.68
C LEU A 30 -1.02 -4.64 8.85
N ALA A 31 0.08 -5.35 9.07
CA ALA A 31 0.30 -6.67 8.49
C ALA A 31 0.94 -7.61 9.51
N LYS A 32 0.56 -8.88 9.43
CA LYS A 32 1.20 -9.95 10.17
C LYS A 32 2.06 -10.78 9.22
N GLN A 33 3.29 -10.97 9.57
CA GLN A 33 4.22 -11.90 8.92
C GLN A 33 4.54 -13.05 9.86
N VAL A 34 4.51 -14.28 9.34
CA VAL A 34 4.97 -15.46 10.06
C VAL A 34 6.00 -16.16 9.19
N TRP A 35 7.24 -16.20 9.67
CA TRP A 35 8.35 -16.81 8.94
C TRP A 35 9.34 -17.46 9.89
N ASN A 36 9.74 -18.69 9.63
CA ASN A 36 10.70 -19.47 10.46
C ASN A 36 10.35 -19.49 11.96
N GLY A 37 9.06 -19.58 12.29
CA GLY A 37 8.58 -19.58 13.67
C GLY A 37 8.56 -18.21 14.35
N LEU A 38 9.00 -17.16 13.67
CA LEU A 38 8.94 -15.79 14.15
C LEU A 38 7.67 -15.11 13.62
N THR A 39 6.95 -14.42 14.51
CA THR A 39 5.83 -13.54 14.14
C THR A 39 6.29 -12.10 14.22
N THR A 40 6.14 -11.37 13.13
CA THR A 40 6.37 -9.92 13.06
C THR A 40 5.05 -9.22 12.78
N ILE A 41 4.73 -8.20 13.57
CA ILE A 41 3.62 -7.28 13.30
C ILE A 41 4.21 -5.99 12.75
N TRP A 42 3.72 -5.60 11.60
CA TRP A 42 4.11 -4.40 10.89
C TRP A 42 3.05 -3.33 11.01
N ALA A 43 3.45 -2.07 11.21
CA ALA A 43 2.57 -0.91 11.27
C ALA A 43 3.09 0.19 10.34
N ALA A 44 2.26 0.61 9.39
CA ALA A 44 2.53 1.78 8.56
C ALA A 44 1.94 3.01 9.21
N THR A 45 2.75 4.04 9.37
CA THR A 45 2.34 5.31 9.98
C THR A 45 2.56 6.47 9.02
N ILE A 46 1.66 7.44 9.09
CA ILE A 46 1.81 8.73 8.45
C ILE A 46 1.89 9.81 9.54
N ASN A 47 2.33 10.99 9.16
CA ASN A 47 2.42 12.09 10.09
C ASN A 47 1.09 12.31 10.81
N ALA A 48 1.17 12.54 12.10
CA ALA A 48 0.11 13.08 12.92
C ALA A 48 0.48 14.49 13.38
N ASP A 49 -0.29 15.02 14.33
CA ASP A 49 -0.12 16.39 14.79
C ASP A 49 0.92 16.57 15.92
N THR A 50 1.51 15.45 16.37
CA THR A 50 2.50 15.49 17.46
C THR A 50 3.88 15.88 16.91
N PRO A 51 4.54 16.89 17.48
CA PRO A 51 5.88 17.27 17.05
C PRO A 51 6.89 16.10 17.15
N GLY A 52 7.61 15.86 16.08
CA GLY A 52 8.60 14.80 16.00
C GLY A 52 8.09 13.47 15.42
N GLU A 53 6.77 13.30 15.25
CA GLU A 53 6.24 12.16 14.50
C GLU A 53 6.78 12.15 13.08
N MET A 54 7.07 10.95 12.58
CA MET A 54 7.56 10.73 11.23
C MET A 54 6.65 9.75 10.48
N ARG A 55 6.75 9.78 9.17
CA ARG A 55 6.23 8.74 8.29
C ARG A 55 7.20 7.56 8.28
N GLY A 56 6.71 6.36 8.07
CA GLY A 56 7.55 5.18 7.94
C GLY A 56 6.85 3.90 8.37
N LEU A 57 7.65 2.90 8.64
CA LEU A 57 7.21 1.63 9.20
C LEU A 57 7.75 1.43 10.60
N SER A 58 6.91 0.83 11.43
CA SER A 58 7.31 0.27 12.73
C SER A 58 7.00 -1.22 12.71
N TYR A 59 7.79 -2.00 13.43
CA TYR A 59 7.51 -3.43 13.57
C TYR A 59 7.92 -3.95 14.93
N THR A 60 7.24 -5.01 15.37
CA THR A 60 7.55 -5.75 16.59
C THR A 60 7.67 -7.23 16.28
N ARG A 61 8.59 -7.92 16.98
CA ARG A 61 8.82 -9.37 16.90
C ARG A 61 8.56 -10.09 18.22
N ASP A 62 8.22 -9.35 19.25
CA ASP A 62 8.03 -9.84 20.63
C ASP A 62 6.64 -9.53 21.20
N GLY A 63 5.65 -9.37 20.31
CA GLY A 63 4.25 -9.13 20.69
C GLY A 63 3.99 -7.72 21.19
N GLY A 64 4.81 -6.75 20.82
CA GLY A 64 4.62 -5.34 21.18
C GLY A 64 5.51 -4.88 22.36
N SER A 65 6.29 -5.79 22.96
CA SER A 65 7.18 -5.42 24.08
C SER A 65 8.27 -4.44 23.63
N THR A 66 8.75 -4.58 22.39
CA THR A 66 9.65 -3.61 21.76
C THR A 66 9.21 -3.34 20.32
N TRP A 67 9.44 -2.11 19.86
CA TRP A 67 9.19 -1.68 18.50
C TRP A 67 10.47 -1.16 17.85
N GLU A 68 10.69 -1.54 16.62
CA GLU A 68 11.76 -1.07 15.75
C GLU A 68 11.16 -0.27 14.58
N THR A 69 11.93 0.65 14.01
CA THR A 69 11.45 1.55 12.97
C THR A 69 12.33 1.48 11.73
N THR A 70 11.71 1.61 10.56
CA THR A 70 12.38 1.54 9.26
C THR A 70 11.64 2.39 8.21
N LEU A 71 12.19 2.55 7.00
CA LEU A 71 11.64 3.39 5.93
C LEU A 71 11.27 4.80 6.40
N HIS A 72 12.13 5.42 7.20
CA HIS A 72 11.91 6.75 7.75
C HIS A 72 11.69 7.80 6.66
N GLY A 73 10.64 8.61 6.83
CA GLY A 73 10.26 9.65 5.90
C GLY A 73 9.41 9.17 4.72
N GLU A 74 9.29 7.85 4.51
CA GLU A 74 8.50 7.28 3.42
C GLU A 74 7.01 7.23 3.80
N ARG A 75 6.15 7.66 2.88
CA ARG A 75 4.70 7.60 3.07
C ARG A 75 4.16 6.26 2.60
N VAL A 76 4.01 5.35 3.55
CA VAL A 76 3.52 3.99 3.30
C VAL A 76 2.01 3.93 3.51
N TYR A 77 1.29 3.41 2.51
CA TYR A 77 -0.16 3.29 2.52
C TYR A 77 -0.65 1.89 2.90
N ASN A 78 0.13 0.87 2.55
CA ASN A 78 -0.24 -0.52 2.78
C ASN A 78 1.01 -1.39 2.95
N ILE A 79 0.87 -2.44 3.74
CA ILE A 79 1.90 -3.46 3.94
C ILE A 79 1.29 -4.83 3.64
N THR A 80 2.04 -5.69 2.99
CA THR A 80 1.70 -7.09 2.84
C THR A 80 2.93 -7.96 3.03
N ALA A 81 2.75 -9.16 3.55
CA ALA A 81 3.84 -10.08 3.81
C ALA A 81 3.49 -11.50 3.37
N HIS A 82 4.47 -12.22 2.88
CA HIS A 82 4.40 -13.64 2.55
C HIS A 82 5.77 -14.27 2.80
N ASP A 83 5.80 -15.28 3.64
CA ASP A 83 7.04 -15.93 4.07
C ASP A 83 8.11 -14.90 4.52
N SER A 84 9.30 -14.93 3.94
CA SER A 84 10.39 -13.99 4.24
C SER A 84 10.20 -12.61 3.66
N ILE A 85 9.21 -12.41 2.76
CA ILE A 85 9.09 -11.17 1.99
C ILE A 85 8.06 -10.24 2.65
N VAL A 86 8.43 -8.99 2.81
CA VAL A 86 7.51 -7.90 3.16
C VAL A 86 7.55 -6.84 2.08
N LEU A 87 6.38 -6.35 1.73
CA LEU A 87 6.17 -5.29 0.73
C LEU A 87 5.51 -4.09 1.40
N ALA A 88 6.00 -2.91 1.10
CA ALA A 88 5.43 -1.65 1.53
C ALA A 88 5.05 -0.81 0.31
N SER A 89 3.74 -0.59 0.14
CA SER A 89 3.18 0.24 -0.93
C SER A 89 3.25 1.70 -0.52
N SER A 90 3.87 2.53 -1.33
CA SER A 90 4.21 3.90 -0.93
C SER A 90 4.03 4.95 -2.01
N GLN A 91 4.28 6.18 -1.63
CA GLN A 91 4.30 7.33 -2.55
C GLN A 91 5.42 7.20 -3.60
N ALA A 92 6.55 6.60 -3.25
CA ALA A 92 7.70 6.47 -4.15
C ALA A 92 7.64 5.22 -5.03
N GLY A 93 6.78 4.26 -4.68
CA GLY A 93 6.67 2.98 -5.38
C GLY A 93 6.38 1.82 -4.44
N LEU A 94 6.85 0.65 -4.82
CA LEU A 94 6.74 -0.56 -4.03
C LEU A 94 8.10 -0.93 -3.45
N TRP A 95 8.21 -0.87 -2.14
CA TRP A 95 9.39 -1.29 -1.41
C TRP A 95 9.30 -2.78 -1.07
N LYS A 96 10.40 -3.50 -1.23
CA LYS A 96 10.55 -4.92 -0.89
C LYS A 96 11.72 -5.13 0.04
N SER A 97 11.50 -5.92 1.09
CA SER A 97 12.53 -6.36 2.02
C SER A 97 12.38 -7.84 2.35
N HIS A 98 13.46 -8.47 2.77
CA HIS A 98 13.50 -9.83 3.32
C HIS A 98 13.85 -9.86 4.82
N ASP A 99 14.35 -8.77 5.35
CA ASP A 99 14.84 -8.65 6.74
C ASP A 99 14.15 -7.52 7.53
N GLY A 100 13.48 -6.61 6.82
CA GLY A 100 12.86 -5.42 7.41
C GLY A 100 13.80 -4.23 7.56
N GLU A 101 15.08 -4.40 7.26
CA GLU A 101 16.10 -3.35 7.37
C GLU A 101 16.58 -2.87 6.01
N ASN A 102 16.84 -3.80 5.10
CA ASN A 102 17.30 -3.52 3.76
C ASN A 102 16.14 -3.52 2.77
N TRP A 103 15.86 -2.39 2.16
CA TRP A 103 14.73 -2.17 1.27
C TRP A 103 15.19 -1.87 -0.16
N ALA A 104 14.59 -2.57 -1.12
CA ALA A 104 14.72 -2.29 -2.53
C ALA A 104 13.41 -1.71 -3.08
N LEU A 105 13.50 -0.58 -3.78
CA LEU A 105 12.37 0.04 -4.45
C LEU A 105 12.24 -0.50 -5.87
N TYR A 106 11.05 -0.91 -6.26
CA TYR A 106 10.74 -1.20 -7.65
C TYR A 106 9.32 -0.75 -8.04
N LYS A 107 9.10 -0.59 -9.35
CA LYS A 107 7.90 0.00 -9.93
C LYS A 107 7.37 -0.89 -11.04
N PRO A 108 6.07 -1.20 -11.09
CA PRO A 108 5.47 -1.81 -12.25
C PRO A 108 5.42 -0.78 -13.38
N ALA A 109 6.19 -0.98 -14.43
CA ALA A 109 6.38 0.05 -15.43
C ALA A 109 5.71 -0.26 -16.77
N ILE A 110 5.86 -1.46 -17.30
CA ILE A 110 5.51 -1.76 -18.70
C ILE A 110 4.85 -3.12 -18.79
N ASP A 111 3.75 -3.21 -19.53
CA ASP A 111 3.16 -4.48 -19.92
C ASP A 111 4.02 -5.10 -21.04
N THR A 112 4.58 -6.26 -20.74
CA THR A 112 5.42 -7.01 -21.68
C THR A 112 4.66 -8.13 -22.38
N THR A 113 3.37 -8.34 -22.06
CA THR A 113 2.58 -9.49 -22.50
C THR A 113 1.78 -9.24 -23.77
N PHE A 114 1.54 -7.98 -24.15
CA PHE A 114 0.73 -7.61 -25.30
C PHE A 114 1.50 -6.71 -26.29
N MET A 115 1.03 -6.69 -27.55
CA MET A 115 1.60 -5.85 -28.61
C MET A 115 1.42 -4.33 -28.33
N SER A 116 0.43 -3.95 -27.53
CA SER A 116 0.26 -2.58 -27.04
C SER A 116 0.99 -2.45 -25.70
N GLN A 117 2.01 -1.66 -25.65
CA GLN A 117 2.73 -1.38 -24.39
C GLN A 117 1.87 -0.47 -23.51
N SER A 118 1.13 -1.07 -22.58
CA SER A 118 0.51 -0.30 -21.50
C SER A 118 1.55 0.04 -20.44
N GLN A 119 1.45 1.20 -19.84
CA GLN A 119 2.42 1.68 -18.87
C GLN A 119 1.71 2.32 -17.67
N ILE A 120 2.16 1.99 -16.48
CA ILE A 120 1.79 2.74 -15.28
C ILE A 120 2.60 4.05 -15.26
N LEU A 121 1.88 5.18 -15.32
CA LEU A 121 2.47 6.52 -15.42
C LEU A 121 2.65 7.21 -14.07
N THR A 122 2.60 6.46 -12.97
CA THR A 122 2.75 6.99 -11.62
C THR A 122 3.70 6.14 -10.80
N ASP A 123 4.42 6.78 -9.90
CA ASP A 123 5.19 6.09 -8.86
C ASP A 123 4.31 5.66 -7.69
N LEU A 124 3.14 6.28 -7.54
CA LEU A 124 2.25 6.10 -6.40
C LEU A 124 1.61 4.72 -6.38
N VAL A 125 2.00 3.89 -5.43
CA VAL A 125 1.43 2.58 -5.16
C VAL A 125 0.63 2.65 -3.87
N TYR A 126 -0.67 2.35 -3.97
CA TYR A 126 -1.56 2.37 -2.80
C TYR A 126 -1.63 1.05 -2.07
N THR A 127 -1.56 -0.06 -2.81
CA THR A 127 -1.74 -1.39 -2.23
C THR A 127 -1.01 -2.46 -3.03
N SER A 128 -0.66 -3.53 -2.36
CA SER A 128 -0.13 -4.74 -2.97
C SER A 128 -0.67 -5.97 -2.25
N THR A 129 -0.71 -7.10 -2.96
CA THR A 129 -1.04 -8.39 -2.36
C THR A 129 -0.39 -9.52 -3.14
N PHE A 130 -0.06 -10.59 -2.43
CA PHE A 130 0.44 -11.81 -3.04
C PHE A 130 -0.70 -12.67 -3.57
N ASP A 131 -0.44 -13.38 -4.66
CA ASP A 131 -1.32 -14.37 -5.24
C ASP A 131 -0.56 -15.72 -5.30
N ASP A 132 -0.93 -16.60 -4.40
CA ASP A 132 -0.32 -17.92 -4.18
C ASP A 132 -1.18 -19.09 -4.72
N ARG A 133 -2.23 -18.79 -5.49
CA ARG A 133 -3.15 -19.80 -6.04
C ARG A 133 -2.48 -20.77 -7.02
N ASP A 134 -1.44 -20.32 -7.67
CA ASP A 134 -0.67 -21.10 -8.62
C ASP A 134 0.65 -21.59 -7.99
N SER A 135 1.37 -22.44 -8.69
CA SER A 135 2.71 -22.90 -8.24
C SER A 135 3.78 -21.80 -8.24
N VAL A 136 3.51 -20.68 -8.88
CA VAL A 136 4.37 -19.49 -8.91
C VAL A 136 3.69 -18.36 -8.15
N LEU A 137 4.38 -17.85 -7.14
CA LEU A 137 3.91 -16.70 -6.37
C LEU A 137 3.92 -15.45 -7.26
N LYS A 138 2.75 -14.87 -7.45
CA LYS A 138 2.54 -13.64 -8.22
C LYS A 138 2.28 -12.46 -7.30
N LEU A 139 2.35 -11.27 -7.86
CA LEU A 139 2.17 -10.03 -7.11
C LEU A 139 1.19 -9.11 -7.83
N TRP A 140 0.14 -8.73 -7.13
CA TRP A 140 -0.78 -7.66 -7.54
C TRP A 140 -0.36 -6.34 -6.92
N VAL A 141 -0.41 -5.28 -7.72
CA VAL A 141 -0.11 -3.91 -7.29
C VAL A 141 -1.21 -2.98 -7.77
N GLY A 142 -1.76 -2.20 -6.85
CA GLY A 142 -2.75 -1.16 -7.14
C GLY A 142 -2.13 0.22 -7.07
N THR A 143 -2.32 1.01 -8.12
CA THR A 143 -1.76 2.35 -8.28
C THR A 143 -2.85 3.39 -8.53
N SER A 144 -2.50 4.67 -8.56
CA SER A 144 -3.42 5.72 -9.00
C SER A 144 -3.71 5.71 -10.51
N ASN A 145 -3.02 4.87 -11.28
CA ASN A 145 -3.15 4.76 -12.73
C ASN A 145 -3.48 3.34 -13.19
N GLY A 146 -4.19 2.58 -12.36
CA GLY A 146 -4.60 1.21 -12.65
C GLY A 146 -3.94 0.17 -11.77
N ALA A 147 -4.13 -1.10 -12.13
CA ALA A 147 -3.54 -2.22 -11.42
C ALA A 147 -2.51 -2.94 -12.30
N ALA A 148 -1.56 -3.59 -11.68
CA ALA A 148 -0.57 -4.41 -12.34
C ALA A 148 -0.46 -5.78 -11.68
N LEU A 149 -0.30 -6.82 -12.49
CA LEU A 149 -0.01 -8.19 -12.05
C LEU A 149 1.38 -8.57 -12.55
N SER A 150 2.25 -8.91 -11.64
CA SER A 150 3.55 -9.48 -11.99
C SER A 150 3.44 -10.99 -12.20
N SER A 151 4.19 -11.51 -13.18
CA SER A 151 4.28 -12.95 -13.45
C SER A 151 5.03 -13.72 -12.36
N ASP A 152 5.82 -13.01 -11.55
CA ASP A 152 6.61 -13.55 -10.45
C ASP A 152 6.87 -12.50 -9.36
N ILE A 153 7.44 -12.93 -8.25
CA ILE A 153 7.76 -12.06 -7.12
C ILE A 153 8.94 -11.11 -7.38
N GLN A 154 9.69 -11.32 -8.46
CA GLN A 154 10.80 -10.47 -8.84
C GLN A 154 10.36 -9.24 -9.63
N GLY A 155 9.12 -9.23 -10.13
CA GLY A 155 8.65 -8.18 -11.01
C GLY A 155 9.28 -8.24 -12.40
N SER A 156 9.56 -9.44 -12.90
CA SER A 156 10.25 -9.65 -14.17
C SER A 156 9.42 -9.24 -15.36
N SER A 157 8.10 -9.42 -15.29
CA SER A 157 7.14 -8.96 -16.29
C SER A 157 5.82 -8.59 -15.64
N TRP A 158 5.13 -7.64 -16.25
CA TRP A 158 3.88 -7.11 -15.74
C TRP A 158 2.78 -7.14 -16.79
N THR A 159 1.58 -7.47 -16.36
CA THR A 159 0.34 -7.25 -17.09
C THR A 159 -0.36 -6.06 -16.45
N ILE A 160 -0.68 -5.04 -17.26
CA ILE A 160 -1.27 -3.80 -16.79
C ILE A 160 -2.78 -3.80 -17.07
N PHE A 161 -3.55 -3.47 -16.04
CA PHE A 161 -5.01 -3.31 -16.10
C PHE A 161 -5.34 -1.85 -15.84
N GLN A 162 -5.65 -1.11 -16.89
CA GLN A 162 -6.07 0.28 -16.80
C GLN A 162 -7.16 0.57 -17.83
N THR A 163 -7.94 1.59 -17.61
CA THR A 163 -8.90 2.05 -18.60
C THR A 163 -8.12 2.61 -19.78
N GLN A 164 -8.26 1.98 -20.92
CA GLN A 164 -7.76 2.52 -22.18
C GLN A 164 -8.79 3.50 -22.70
N TYR A 165 -8.42 4.76 -22.77
CA TYR A 165 -9.20 5.75 -23.49
C TYR A 165 -8.80 5.66 -24.97
N ASP A 166 -9.77 5.46 -25.85
CA ASP A 166 -9.52 5.59 -27.27
C ASP A 166 -9.02 7.03 -27.52
N SER A 167 -7.93 7.17 -28.27
CA SER A 167 -7.33 8.48 -28.56
C SER A 167 -8.27 9.42 -29.33
N THR A 168 -9.42 8.89 -29.81
CA THR A 168 -10.49 9.64 -30.42
C THR A 168 -11.54 10.17 -29.44
N ASP A 169 -11.55 9.67 -28.20
CA ASP A 169 -12.50 10.07 -27.19
C ASP A 169 -11.96 11.26 -26.37
N PHE A 170 -12.55 12.42 -26.58
CA PHE A 170 -12.33 13.57 -25.73
C PHE A 170 -13.21 13.48 -24.49
N TYR A 171 -12.59 13.36 -23.33
CA TYR A 171 -13.29 13.48 -22.06
C TYR A 171 -13.10 14.87 -21.48
N ALA A 172 -14.19 15.63 -21.39
CA ALA A 172 -14.18 16.89 -20.67
C ALA A 172 -14.31 16.62 -19.16
N TYR A 173 -13.42 17.18 -18.37
CA TYR A 173 -13.51 17.15 -16.92
C TYR A 173 -13.96 18.53 -16.41
N PRO A 174 -14.88 18.67 -15.44
CA PRO A 174 -15.42 17.61 -14.58
C PRO A 174 -16.52 16.77 -15.24
N ASN A 175 -16.62 15.53 -14.82
CA ASN A 175 -17.67 14.59 -15.23
C ASN A 175 -18.72 14.49 -14.11
N PRO A 176 -20.03 14.69 -14.35
CA PRO A 176 -20.65 14.87 -15.68
C PRO A 176 -20.52 16.29 -16.23
N PHE A 177 -20.05 16.39 -17.46
CA PHE A 177 -20.15 17.64 -18.22
C PHE A 177 -21.59 17.84 -18.70
N SER A 178 -22.20 18.93 -18.30
CA SER A 178 -23.52 19.33 -18.80
C SER A 178 -23.36 20.51 -19.77
N PRO A 179 -23.57 20.31 -21.08
CA PRO A 179 -23.42 21.39 -22.06
C PRO A 179 -24.34 22.56 -21.77
N LEU A 180 -25.52 22.31 -21.17
CA LEU A 180 -26.49 23.33 -20.83
C LEU A 180 -26.11 24.17 -19.59
N ASN A 181 -25.30 23.59 -18.70
CA ASN A 181 -24.91 24.25 -17.44
C ASN A 181 -23.46 24.73 -17.44
N HIS A 182 -22.63 24.28 -18.38
CA HIS A 182 -21.20 24.59 -18.43
C HIS A 182 -20.75 25.19 -19.76
N ASN A 183 -21.69 25.53 -20.65
CA ASN A 183 -21.38 26.24 -21.88
C ASN A 183 -21.15 27.72 -21.54
N GLN A 184 -19.90 28.06 -21.25
CA GLN A 184 -19.48 29.46 -21.03
C GLN A 184 -18.92 30.12 -22.29
N LEU A 185 -19.12 29.51 -23.44
CA LEU A 185 -18.82 30.13 -24.73
C LEU A 185 -20.10 30.81 -25.28
N GLU A 186 -20.71 31.68 -24.48
CA GLU A 186 -21.54 32.70 -25.10
C GLU A 186 -20.61 33.76 -25.69
N GLU A 187 -20.58 33.79 -27.01
CA GLU A 187 -20.01 34.90 -27.77
C GLU A 187 -20.63 36.19 -27.26
N GLU A 188 -19.86 37.04 -26.61
CA GLU A 188 -20.15 38.45 -26.60
C GLU A 188 -19.89 38.94 -28.01
N GLY A 189 -21.00 39.07 -28.78
CA GLY A 189 -21.06 39.79 -30.03
C GLY A 189 -21.04 41.29 -29.81
#